data_dc2bcf366ac9a6eadbd2ae93c3102169
#
_entry.id   dc2bcf366ac9a6eadbd2ae93c3102169
#
_cell.length_a   1.000
_cell.length_b   1.000
_cell.length_c   1.000
_cell.angle_alpha   90.00
_cell.angle_beta   90.00
_cell.angle_gamma   90.00
#
_symmetry.space_group_name_H-M   'P 1'
#
loop_
_entity.id
_entity.type
_entity.pdbx_description
1 polymer ?
#
loop_
_entity_poly.entity_id
_entity_poly.type
_entity_poly.pdbx_seq_one_letter_code
_entity_poly.pdbx_strand_id
1 'polypeptide(L)'
;MTSGPAGEADASVTTTGDAPAAPIDAGPVARPVLDLVIVHRRRPRAAVRTARLFLDQGVPVRLLVVDNGSSADDVARLRGSLPPGVDVLELGANTGFGPGANAGFRWFLAHDPAPWLGVAPHDAEPQPGCLRRLLDEVGARPRAGLASADVGDGLTPVLDRYFGAIPAEATVADGWEPAGYPHGTLMVARRRCLEAAGLFDERYFAYCEEAELALRARDRGWEVGVVRGAEVRNQDVGSNADVVDYLQLRNTLLMVREHSGRYHAAIRLVIAVGQLGIGMVVPGRRGPYWSPRARLRAIADHLRHRYGPPPDHLVRTCRT
;
A
#
# COMPACT_ATOMS: atom_id res chain seq x y z
N MET A 1 24.82 23.46 -31.48
CA MET A 1 25.11 22.85 -30.17
C MET A 1 23.80 22.29 -29.64
N THR A 2 23.62 20.98 -29.85
CA THR A 2 22.37 20.24 -29.59
C THR A 2 22.51 19.53 -28.26
N SER A 3 21.66 19.91 -27.31
CA SER A 3 21.48 19.17 -26.06
C SER A 3 20.53 17.99 -26.30
N GLY A 4 21.05 16.76 -26.13
CA GLY A 4 20.27 15.52 -26.19
C GLY A 4 19.46 15.28 -24.91
N PRO A 5 18.43 14.44 -24.98
CA PRO A 5 17.55 14.14 -23.86
C PRO A 5 18.19 13.14 -22.88
N ALA A 6 17.83 13.31 -21.60
CA ALA A 6 18.22 12.45 -20.50
C ALA A 6 17.67 11.02 -20.69
N GLY A 7 18.52 10.02 -20.46
CA GLY A 7 18.19 8.62 -20.63
C GLY A 7 17.19 8.13 -19.56
N GLU A 8 16.16 7.46 -20.02
CA GLU A 8 15.30 6.60 -19.22
C GLU A 8 16.13 5.38 -18.73
N ALA A 9 16.09 5.14 -17.43
CA ALA A 9 16.69 3.95 -16.84
C ALA A 9 15.83 2.73 -17.19
N ASP A 10 16.36 1.90 -18.07
CA ASP A 10 15.77 0.63 -18.49
C ASP A 10 15.87 -0.39 -17.35
N ALA A 11 14.70 -0.82 -16.83
CA ALA A 11 14.62 -1.86 -15.82
C ALA A 11 14.74 -3.23 -16.50
N SER A 12 15.90 -3.86 -16.39
CA SER A 12 16.15 -5.19 -16.96
C SER A 12 15.36 -6.28 -16.20
N VAL A 13 14.44 -6.94 -16.90
CA VAL A 13 13.79 -8.19 -16.49
C VAL A 13 14.66 -9.35 -16.96
N THR A 14 15.33 -10.05 -16.06
CA THR A 14 16.04 -11.29 -16.37
C THR A 14 15.13 -12.49 -16.13
N THR A 15 14.69 -13.14 -17.19
CA THR A 15 14.04 -14.45 -17.17
C THR A 15 15.12 -15.53 -17.10
N THR A 16 15.09 -16.38 -16.08
CA THR A 16 15.95 -17.58 -16.00
C THR A 16 15.36 -18.66 -16.91
N GLY A 17 15.98 -18.82 -18.11
CA GLY A 17 15.73 -19.97 -18.95
C GLY A 17 16.69 -21.10 -18.58
N ASP A 18 16.15 -22.27 -18.25
CA ASP A 18 16.89 -23.54 -18.37
C ASP A 18 15.97 -24.62 -18.93
N ALA A 19 16.55 -25.57 -19.63
CA ALA A 19 16.05 -26.41 -20.70
C ALA A 19 14.97 -27.45 -20.29
N PRO A 20 14.27 -28.11 -21.24
CA PRO A 20 12.90 -28.59 -21.05
C PRO A 20 12.83 -29.94 -20.36
N ALA A 21 12.16 -29.98 -19.21
CA ALA A 21 11.52 -31.18 -18.70
C ALA A 21 10.18 -31.38 -19.45
N ALA A 22 9.90 -32.65 -19.86
CA ALA A 22 8.73 -33.03 -20.64
C ALA A 22 7.39 -32.50 -20.03
N PRO A 23 6.39 -32.18 -20.87
CA PRO A 23 5.15 -31.59 -20.40
C PRO A 23 4.37 -32.58 -19.54
N ILE A 24 4.23 -32.27 -18.28
CA ILE A 24 3.12 -32.79 -17.47
C ILE A 24 1.88 -32.10 -18.05
N ASP A 25 0.91 -32.90 -18.48
CA ASP A 25 -0.37 -32.45 -19.00
C ASP A 25 -1.11 -31.63 -17.91
N ALA A 26 -0.78 -30.37 -17.82
CA ALA A 26 -1.43 -29.41 -16.96
C ALA A 26 -2.74 -29.05 -17.66
N GLY A 27 -3.84 -29.60 -17.16
CA GLY A 27 -5.19 -29.17 -17.56
C GLY A 27 -5.29 -27.62 -17.59
N PRO A 28 -6.29 -27.03 -18.26
CA PRO A 28 -6.34 -25.60 -18.54
C PRO A 28 -6.10 -24.81 -17.24
N VAL A 29 -4.96 -24.12 -17.17
CA VAL A 29 -4.63 -23.23 -16.03
C VAL A 29 -5.75 -22.21 -15.94
N ALA A 30 -6.52 -22.26 -14.87
CA ALA A 30 -7.60 -21.29 -14.66
C ALA A 30 -7.01 -19.87 -14.72
N ARG A 31 -7.60 -18.98 -15.53
CA ARG A 31 -7.15 -17.59 -15.62
C ARG A 31 -7.15 -16.96 -14.23
N PRO A 32 -6.11 -16.20 -13.85
CA PRO A 32 -6.05 -15.56 -12.56
C PRO A 32 -7.23 -14.58 -12.41
N VAL A 33 -7.86 -14.60 -11.24
CA VAL A 33 -8.93 -13.67 -10.87
C VAL A 33 -8.36 -12.45 -10.15
N LEU A 34 -7.16 -12.57 -9.59
CA LEU A 34 -6.44 -11.54 -8.87
C LEU A 34 -4.96 -11.52 -9.27
N ASP A 35 -4.46 -10.34 -9.62
CA ASP A 35 -3.04 -10.01 -9.73
C ASP A 35 -2.61 -9.32 -8.44
N LEU A 36 -1.74 -9.94 -7.66
CA LEU A 36 -1.35 -9.45 -6.33
C LEU A 36 0.11 -9.04 -6.28
N VAL A 37 0.34 -7.78 -5.92
CA VAL A 37 1.66 -7.21 -5.65
C VAL A 37 2.01 -7.38 -4.18
N ILE A 38 3.17 -7.96 -3.88
CA ILE A 38 3.75 -7.96 -2.53
C ILE A 38 4.92 -6.99 -2.53
N VAL A 39 4.78 -5.86 -1.82
CA VAL A 39 5.88 -4.90 -1.68
C VAL A 39 6.81 -5.34 -0.57
N HIS A 40 8.08 -5.60 -0.94
CA HIS A 40 9.10 -6.15 -0.06
C HIS A 40 10.32 -5.24 0.06
N ARG A 41 10.95 -5.22 1.23
CA ARG A 41 12.26 -4.61 1.42
C ARG A 41 13.00 -5.26 2.59
N ARG A 42 14.22 -5.79 2.37
CA ARG A 42 15.17 -6.32 3.37
C ARG A 42 14.63 -7.43 4.29
N ARG A 43 13.52 -8.07 3.95
CA ARG A 43 12.90 -9.16 4.71
C ARG A 43 12.49 -10.32 3.80
N PRO A 44 13.43 -10.99 3.12
CA PRO A 44 13.12 -12.01 2.12
C PRO A 44 12.30 -13.19 2.71
N ARG A 45 12.61 -13.61 3.95
CA ARG A 45 11.86 -14.70 4.61
C ARG A 45 10.40 -14.36 4.83
N ALA A 46 10.10 -13.13 5.24
CA ALA A 46 8.72 -12.68 5.44
C ALA A 46 7.98 -12.64 4.09
N ALA A 47 8.59 -12.06 3.04
CA ALA A 47 7.98 -12.01 1.71
C ALA A 47 7.67 -13.41 1.15
N VAL A 48 8.59 -14.38 1.31
CA VAL A 48 8.37 -15.78 0.91
C VAL A 48 7.21 -16.43 1.68
N ARG A 49 7.12 -16.18 3.00
CA ARG A 49 6.02 -16.67 3.82
C ARG A 49 4.69 -16.09 3.36
N THR A 50 4.64 -14.77 3.18
CA THR A 50 3.44 -14.06 2.71
C THR A 50 3.01 -14.55 1.32
N ALA A 51 3.96 -14.75 0.38
CA ALA A 51 3.67 -15.29 -0.94
C ALA A 51 3.00 -16.69 -0.85
N ARG A 52 3.53 -17.58 -0.02
CA ARG A 52 2.94 -18.92 0.20
C ARG A 52 1.54 -18.83 0.76
N LEU A 53 1.32 -17.99 1.80
CA LEU A 53 0.01 -17.81 2.40
C LEU A 53 -1.04 -17.31 1.40
N PHE A 54 -0.67 -16.43 0.46
CA PHE A 54 -1.56 -15.97 -0.59
C PHE A 54 -1.85 -17.04 -1.66
N LEU A 55 -0.86 -17.85 -2.03
CA LEU A 55 -1.08 -18.97 -2.96
C LEU A 55 -1.97 -20.07 -2.37
N ASP A 56 -1.91 -20.26 -1.05
CA ASP A 56 -2.72 -21.28 -0.34
C ASP A 56 -4.18 -20.86 -0.09
N GLN A 57 -4.63 -19.70 -0.60
CA GLN A 57 -6.01 -19.20 -0.40
C GLN A 57 -7.06 -19.91 -1.26
N GLY A 58 -6.67 -20.86 -2.11
CA GLY A 58 -7.61 -21.63 -2.93
C GLY A 58 -8.35 -20.83 -3.99
N VAL A 59 -7.79 -19.70 -4.41
CA VAL A 59 -8.27 -18.89 -5.55
C VAL A 59 -7.12 -18.70 -6.55
N PRO A 60 -7.40 -18.62 -7.87
CA PRO A 60 -6.35 -18.38 -8.87
C PRO A 60 -5.75 -16.99 -8.72
N VAL A 61 -4.53 -16.91 -8.19
CA VAL A 61 -3.78 -15.65 -7.97
C VAL A 61 -2.49 -15.70 -8.76
N ARG A 62 -2.16 -14.60 -9.46
CA ARG A 62 -0.83 -14.35 -10.00
C ARG A 62 -0.10 -13.40 -9.07
N LEU A 63 1.08 -13.80 -8.59
CA LEU A 63 1.86 -13.02 -7.62
C LEU A 63 3.08 -12.36 -8.29
N LEU A 64 3.32 -11.10 -7.92
CA LEU A 64 4.54 -10.37 -8.19
C LEU A 64 5.11 -9.83 -6.89
N VAL A 65 6.35 -10.18 -6.56
CA VAL A 65 7.07 -9.56 -5.45
C VAL A 65 7.88 -8.39 -6.00
N VAL A 66 7.59 -7.18 -5.51
CA VAL A 66 8.36 -5.98 -5.84
C VAL A 66 9.42 -5.78 -4.76
N ASP A 67 10.70 -5.97 -5.14
CA ASP A 67 11.82 -5.64 -4.26
C ASP A 67 12.10 -4.13 -4.30
N ASN A 68 11.86 -3.48 -3.19
CA ASN A 68 11.95 -2.03 -3.05
C ASN A 68 13.30 -1.60 -2.45
N GLY A 69 14.40 -2.04 -3.09
CA GLY A 69 15.76 -1.64 -2.75
C GLY A 69 16.35 -2.43 -1.56
N SER A 70 16.37 -3.74 -1.65
CA SER A 70 17.13 -4.62 -0.77
C SER A 70 18.58 -4.77 -1.23
N SER A 71 19.40 -5.50 -0.47
CA SER A 71 20.74 -5.90 -0.89
C SER A 71 20.68 -7.01 -1.93
N ALA A 72 21.74 -7.15 -2.75
CA ALA A 72 21.84 -8.24 -3.72
C ALA A 72 21.70 -9.63 -3.06
N ASP A 73 22.26 -9.80 -1.86
CA ASP A 73 22.13 -11.04 -1.07
C ASP A 73 20.69 -11.32 -0.64
N ASP A 74 19.93 -10.29 -0.25
CA ASP A 74 18.53 -10.45 0.11
C ASP A 74 17.67 -10.80 -1.12
N VAL A 75 17.96 -10.19 -2.26
CA VAL A 75 17.29 -10.51 -3.53
C VAL A 75 17.60 -11.94 -3.97
N ALA A 76 18.86 -12.37 -3.89
CA ALA A 76 19.25 -13.74 -4.22
C ALA A 76 18.53 -14.76 -3.30
N ARG A 77 18.47 -14.51 -1.98
CA ARG A 77 17.70 -15.34 -1.03
C ARG A 77 16.22 -15.35 -1.35
N LEU A 78 15.64 -14.19 -1.68
CA LEU A 78 14.24 -14.08 -2.08
C LEU A 78 13.96 -14.99 -3.28
N ARG A 79 14.68 -14.80 -4.40
CA ARG A 79 14.51 -15.56 -5.63
C ARG A 79 14.68 -17.07 -5.42
N GLY A 80 15.70 -17.49 -4.64
CA GLY A 80 15.97 -18.89 -4.36
C GLY A 80 14.98 -19.58 -3.44
N SER A 81 14.06 -18.85 -2.79
CA SER A 81 13.11 -19.39 -1.80
C SER A 81 11.65 -19.19 -2.17
N LEU A 82 11.32 -18.36 -3.16
CA LEU A 82 9.95 -18.15 -3.63
C LEU A 82 9.38 -19.41 -4.29
N PRO A 83 8.07 -19.63 -4.17
CA PRO A 83 7.40 -20.69 -4.92
C PRO A 83 7.55 -20.51 -6.43
N PRO A 84 7.56 -21.61 -7.23
CA PRO A 84 7.53 -21.53 -8.67
C PRO A 84 6.37 -20.68 -9.20
N GLY A 85 6.61 -19.89 -10.25
CA GLY A 85 5.59 -19.03 -10.87
C GLY A 85 5.38 -17.67 -10.17
N VAL A 86 6.17 -17.35 -9.15
CA VAL A 86 6.18 -16.01 -8.53
C VAL A 86 7.30 -15.18 -9.13
N ASP A 87 6.94 -14.09 -9.80
CA ASP A 87 7.90 -13.15 -10.41
C ASP A 87 8.45 -12.16 -9.37
N VAL A 88 9.65 -11.62 -9.67
CA VAL A 88 10.30 -10.59 -8.84
C VAL A 88 10.68 -9.40 -9.71
N LEU A 89 10.17 -8.23 -9.36
CA LEU A 89 10.53 -6.94 -9.94
C LEU A 89 11.43 -6.16 -8.98
N GLU A 90 12.65 -5.85 -9.42
CA GLU A 90 13.64 -5.11 -8.62
C GLU A 90 13.64 -3.63 -8.98
N LEU A 91 13.50 -2.75 -7.98
CA LEU A 91 13.51 -1.30 -8.18
C LEU A 91 14.88 -0.65 -7.90
N GLY A 92 15.83 -1.42 -7.34
CA GLY A 92 17.18 -0.94 -7.03
C GLY A 92 17.27 0.07 -5.87
N ALA A 93 16.20 0.78 -5.54
CA ALA A 93 16.16 1.77 -4.47
C ALA A 93 14.81 1.73 -3.75
N ASN A 94 14.78 2.28 -2.50
CA ASN A 94 13.53 2.43 -1.76
C ASN A 94 12.72 3.61 -2.31
N THR A 95 11.71 3.32 -3.08
CA THR A 95 10.81 4.32 -3.69
C THR A 95 9.60 4.66 -2.80
N GLY A 96 9.36 3.88 -1.74
CA GLY A 96 8.16 3.96 -0.89
C GLY A 96 7.16 2.84 -1.19
N PHE A 97 6.13 2.70 -0.33
CA PHE A 97 5.13 1.65 -0.50
C PHE A 97 4.25 1.91 -1.74
N GLY A 98 3.65 3.10 -1.84
CA GLY A 98 2.79 3.46 -2.97
C GLY A 98 3.49 3.39 -4.33
N PRO A 99 4.67 4.01 -4.53
CA PRO A 99 5.43 3.88 -5.77
C PRO A 99 5.86 2.44 -6.07
N GLY A 100 6.25 1.66 -5.04
CA GLY A 100 6.56 0.24 -5.19
C GLY A 100 5.36 -0.58 -5.66
N ALA A 101 4.19 -0.36 -5.07
CA ALA A 101 2.93 -0.96 -5.50
C ALA A 101 2.58 -0.56 -6.95
N ASN A 102 2.76 0.72 -7.29
CA ASN A 102 2.54 1.21 -8.65
C ASN A 102 3.41 0.53 -9.70
N ALA A 103 4.67 0.26 -9.39
CA ALA A 103 5.55 -0.48 -10.29
C ALA A 103 4.98 -1.87 -10.59
N GLY A 104 4.50 -2.59 -9.57
CA GLY A 104 3.82 -3.87 -9.75
C GLY A 104 2.50 -3.76 -10.50
N PHE A 105 1.67 -2.76 -10.21
CA PHE A 105 0.42 -2.53 -10.94
C PHE A 105 0.66 -2.22 -12.41
N ARG A 106 1.65 -1.38 -12.76
CA ARG A 106 2.03 -1.10 -14.14
C ARG A 106 2.49 -2.38 -14.85
N TRP A 107 3.27 -3.20 -14.16
CA TRP A 107 3.71 -4.48 -14.72
C TRP A 107 2.52 -5.37 -15.08
N PHE A 108 1.55 -5.57 -14.16
CA PHE A 108 0.35 -6.35 -14.44
C PHE A 108 -0.51 -5.73 -15.55
N LEU A 109 -0.73 -4.42 -15.52
CA LEU A 109 -1.54 -3.73 -16.52
C LEU A 109 -0.97 -3.85 -17.95
N ALA A 110 0.33 -4.08 -18.07
CA ALA A 110 1.00 -4.32 -19.36
C ALA A 110 0.97 -5.81 -19.79
N HIS A 111 0.53 -6.76 -18.93
CA HIS A 111 0.66 -8.20 -19.14
C HIS A 111 -0.67 -8.95 -18.95
N ASP A 112 -1.69 -8.61 -19.72
CA ASP A 112 -3.05 -9.22 -19.64
C ASP A 112 -3.60 -9.29 -18.20
N PRO A 113 -4.00 -8.15 -17.63
CA PRO A 113 -4.34 -8.03 -16.22
C PRO A 113 -5.61 -8.81 -15.87
N ALA A 114 -5.63 -9.40 -14.67
CA ALA A 114 -6.81 -9.93 -14.03
C ALA A 114 -7.89 -8.84 -13.81
N PRO A 115 -9.16 -9.21 -13.58
CA PRO A 115 -10.22 -8.24 -13.27
C PRO A 115 -9.97 -7.48 -11.97
N TRP A 116 -9.17 -8.04 -11.05
CA TRP A 116 -8.80 -7.45 -9.78
C TRP A 116 -7.28 -7.34 -9.65
N LEU A 117 -6.80 -6.21 -9.14
CA LEU A 117 -5.42 -6.01 -8.75
C LEU A 117 -5.38 -5.81 -7.23
N GLY A 118 -4.41 -6.45 -6.56
CA GLY A 118 -4.25 -6.33 -5.14
C GLY A 118 -2.85 -5.88 -4.74
N VAL A 119 -2.71 -5.35 -3.54
CA VAL A 119 -1.42 -5.05 -2.93
C VAL A 119 -1.42 -5.42 -1.46
N ALA A 120 -0.29 -5.96 -1.00
CA ALA A 120 -0.03 -6.25 0.39
C ALA A 120 1.44 -5.98 0.73
N PRO A 121 1.78 -5.61 1.98
CA PRO A 121 3.15 -5.61 2.44
C PRO A 121 3.65 -7.06 2.65
N HIS A 122 4.97 -7.22 2.73
CA HIS A 122 5.64 -8.51 2.87
C HIS A 122 5.37 -9.26 4.18
N ASP A 123 4.67 -8.68 5.11
CA ASP A 123 4.31 -9.21 6.44
C ASP A 123 2.79 -9.37 6.63
N ALA A 124 2.02 -9.25 5.55
CA ALA A 124 0.60 -9.54 5.55
C ALA A 124 0.35 -11.06 5.66
N GLU A 125 -0.54 -11.45 6.55
CA GLU A 125 -0.92 -12.85 6.82
C GLU A 125 -2.43 -13.04 6.63
N PRO A 126 -2.88 -13.35 5.41
CA PRO A 126 -4.28 -13.65 5.18
C PRO A 126 -4.67 -14.94 5.93
N GLN A 127 -5.79 -14.89 6.64
CA GLN A 127 -6.35 -16.08 7.28
C GLN A 127 -6.98 -17.01 6.22
N PRO A 128 -7.15 -18.30 6.50
CA PRO A 128 -7.75 -19.23 5.55
C PRO A 128 -9.10 -18.74 5.01
N GLY A 129 -9.26 -18.72 3.69
CA GLY A 129 -10.47 -18.24 3.02
C GLY A 129 -10.61 -16.71 2.87
N CYS A 130 -9.65 -15.93 3.38
CA CYS A 130 -9.67 -14.47 3.31
C CYS A 130 -9.86 -13.97 1.88
N LEU A 131 -9.02 -14.39 0.92
CA LEU A 131 -9.11 -13.92 -0.46
C LEU A 131 -10.41 -14.33 -1.15
N ARG A 132 -10.88 -15.56 -0.92
CA ARG A 132 -12.15 -16.02 -1.50
C ARG A 132 -13.28 -15.13 -1.04
N ARG A 133 -13.41 -14.96 0.29
CA ARG A 133 -14.45 -14.10 0.87
C ARG A 133 -14.37 -12.66 0.36
N LEU A 134 -13.16 -12.07 0.34
CA LEU A 134 -12.93 -10.72 -0.16
C LEU A 134 -13.38 -10.58 -1.61
N LEU A 135 -12.97 -11.51 -2.49
CA LEU A 135 -13.28 -11.45 -3.91
C LEU A 135 -14.75 -11.75 -4.23
N ASP A 136 -15.40 -12.66 -3.48
CA ASP A 136 -16.82 -12.95 -3.62
C ASP A 136 -17.67 -11.72 -3.26
N GLU A 137 -17.37 -11.05 -2.14
CA GLU A 137 -18.08 -9.84 -1.70
C GLU A 137 -17.93 -8.68 -2.68
N VAL A 138 -16.71 -8.39 -3.15
CA VAL A 138 -16.48 -7.30 -4.11
C VAL A 138 -16.98 -7.66 -5.51
N GLY A 139 -16.97 -8.95 -5.87
CA GLY A 139 -17.49 -9.48 -7.13
C GLY A 139 -19.01 -9.30 -7.25
N ALA A 140 -19.74 -9.51 -6.15
CA ALA A 140 -21.19 -9.31 -6.08
C ALA A 140 -21.61 -7.83 -6.18
N ARG A 141 -20.68 -6.86 -6.08
CA ARG A 141 -20.95 -5.41 -6.09
C ARG A 141 -20.38 -4.76 -7.35
N PRO A 142 -21.18 -4.46 -8.38
CA PRO A 142 -20.68 -3.88 -9.63
C PRO A 142 -19.95 -2.55 -9.46
N ARG A 143 -20.30 -1.78 -8.41
CA ARG A 143 -19.70 -0.47 -8.10
C ARG A 143 -18.55 -0.54 -7.09
N ALA A 144 -18.26 -1.70 -6.50
CA ALA A 144 -17.07 -1.84 -5.65
C ALA A 144 -15.82 -1.60 -6.49
N GLY A 145 -15.12 -0.52 -6.21
CA GLY A 145 -13.88 -0.11 -6.88
C GLY A 145 -12.65 -0.47 -6.08
N LEU A 146 -12.69 -0.20 -4.77
CA LEU A 146 -11.61 -0.48 -3.82
C LEU A 146 -12.19 -1.19 -2.59
N ALA A 147 -11.49 -2.19 -2.11
CA ALA A 147 -11.84 -2.84 -0.85
C ALA A 147 -10.58 -3.30 -0.11
N SER A 148 -10.68 -3.45 1.18
CA SER A 148 -9.67 -4.16 1.96
C SER A 148 -10.26 -5.34 2.72
N ALA A 149 -9.37 -6.26 3.07
CA ALA A 149 -9.63 -7.24 4.11
C ALA A 149 -9.77 -6.57 5.49
N ASP A 150 -10.39 -7.28 6.43
CA ASP A 150 -10.51 -6.89 7.83
C ASP A 150 -9.19 -7.15 8.58
N VAL A 151 -8.67 -6.15 9.27
CA VAL A 151 -7.45 -6.31 10.08
C VAL A 151 -7.75 -6.81 11.51
N GLY A 152 -9.03 -6.97 11.85
CA GLY A 152 -9.46 -7.53 13.13
C GLY A 152 -9.37 -6.57 14.32
N ASP A 153 -9.25 -5.27 14.08
CA ASP A 153 -9.17 -4.25 15.15
C ASP A 153 -10.54 -3.67 15.56
N GLY A 154 -11.62 -4.09 14.87
CA GLY A 154 -12.98 -3.58 15.11
C GLY A 154 -13.22 -2.15 14.65
N LEU A 155 -12.31 -1.59 13.83
CA LEU A 155 -12.38 -0.22 13.36
C LEU A 155 -12.65 -0.15 11.85
N THR A 156 -13.35 0.89 11.45
CA THR A 156 -13.62 1.23 10.05
C THR A 156 -12.85 2.49 9.67
N PRO A 157 -12.07 2.46 8.58
CA PRO A 157 -11.40 3.65 8.06
C PRO A 157 -12.40 4.70 7.57
N VAL A 158 -12.32 5.92 8.08
CA VAL A 158 -13.20 7.06 7.73
C VAL A 158 -12.38 8.24 7.25
N LEU A 159 -12.94 9.06 6.38
CA LEU A 159 -12.33 10.29 5.90
C LEU A 159 -13.05 11.51 6.48
N ASP A 160 -12.31 12.33 7.20
CA ASP A 160 -12.75 13.61 7.72
C ASP A 160 -12.08 14.77 6.99
N ARG A 161 -12.84 15.87 6.77
CA ARG A 161 -12.36 17.03 5.99
C ARG A 161 -11.21 17.79 6.67
N TYR A 162 -11.07 17.66 7.99
CA TYR A 162 -10.07 18.38 8.80
C TYR A 162 -8.97 17.44 9.28
N PHE A 163 -9.35 16.24 9.73
CA PHE A 163 -8.41 15.28 10.31
C PHE A 163 -7.81 14.33 9.28
N GLY A 164 -8.43 14.22 8.09
CA GLY A 164 -8.02 13.28 7.07
C GLY A 164 -8.49 11.87 7.38
N ALA A 165 -7.59 10.89 7.30
CA ALA A 165 -7.87 9.50 7.61
C ALA A 165 -7.95 9.28 9.12
N ILE A 166 -9.10 8.82 9.61
CA ILE A 166 -9.36 8.53 11.03
C ILE A 166 -10.06 7.17 11.17
N PRO A 167 -9.91 6.47 12.30
CA PRO A 167 -10.71 5.29 12.61
C PRO A 167 -12.08 5.68 13.24
N ALA A 168 -13.09 4.86 12.97
CA ALA A 168 -14.37 4.85 13.68
C ALA A 168 -14.70 3.42 14.09
N GLU A 169 -15.64 3.23 15.02
CA GLU A 169 -16.10 1.88 15.37
C GLU A 169 -16.79 1.22 14.18
N ALA A 170 -16.56 -0.08 13.98
CA ALA A 170 -17.21 -0.86 12.96
C ALA A 170 -18.73 -0.95 13.23
N THR A 171 -19.53 -0.81 12.19
CA THR A 171 -20.99 -0.84 12.26
C THR A 171 -21.58 -2.13 11.70
N VAL A 172 -20.77 -2.92 11.00
CA VAL A 172 -21.13 -4.19 10.38
C VAL A 172 -20.25 -5.29 10.97
N ALA A 173 -20.87 -6.38 11.41
CA ALA A 173 -20.15 -7.50 11.99
C ALA A 173 -19.58 -8.46 10.92
N ASP A 174 -20.20 -8.53 9.74
CA ASP A 174 -19.87 -9.49 8.69
C ASP A 174 -20.23 -8.98 7.29
N GLY A 175 -19.40 -9.29 6.27
CA GLY A 175 -19.59 -8.87 4.88
C GLY A 175 -19.13 -7.43 4.59
N TRP A 176 -19.73 -6.81 3.58
CA TRP A 176 -19.32 -5.48 3.12
C TRP A 176 -19.70 -4.38 4.08
N GLU A 177 -18.72 -3.62 4.52
CA GLU A 177 -18.91 -2.37 5.25
C GLU A 177 -18.38 -1.19 4.42
N PRO A 178 -19.24 -0.19 4.09
CA PRO A 178 -18.79 1.02 3.44
C PRO A 178 -17.73 1.74 4.28
N ALA A 179 -16.61 2.12 3.67
CA ALA A 179 -15.50 2.78 4.35
C ALA A 179 -15.04 4.02 3.60
N GLY A 180 -14.33 4.90 4.28
CA GLY A 180 -13.72 6.08 3.66
C GLY A 180 -12.59 5.69 2.72
N TYR A 181 -11.78 4.70 3.13
CA TYR A 181 -10.65 4.18 2.36
C TYR A 181 -10.37 2.72 2.75
N PRO A 182 -9.70 1.92 1.90
CA PRO A 182 -9.29 0.57 2.22
C PRO A 182 -8.06 0.57 3.13
N HIS A 183 -7.92 -0.46 3.98
CA HIS A 183 -6.71 -0.64 4.79
C HIS A 183 -5.57 -1.22 3.94
N GLY A 184 -4.35 -0.68 4.06
CA GLY A 184 -3.20 -1.03 3.24
C GLY A 184 -2.58 -2.41 3.50
N THR A 185 -3.02 -3.15 4.54
CA THR A 185 -2.49 -4.51 4.84
C THR A 185 -2.86 -5.53 3.76
N LEU A 186 -4.06 -5.43 3.19
CA LEU A 186 -4.48 -6.16 2.00
C LEU A 186 -5.59 -5.35 1.32
N MET A 187 -5.23 -4.65 0.27
CA MET A 187 -6.17 -3.91 -0.56
C MET A 187 -6.36 -4.62 -1.90
N VAL A 188 -7.60 -4.68 -2.38
CA VAL A 188 -7.93 -5.05 -3.75
C VAL A 188 -8.62 -3.89 -4.46
N ALA A 189 -8.31 -3.74 -5.73
CA ALA A 189 -8.86 -2.72 -6.61
C ALA A 189 -9.43 -3.36 -7.87
N ARG A 190 -10.63 -2.96 -8.28
CA ARG A 190 -11.14 -3.34 -9.60
C ARG A 190 -10.29 -2.68 -10.67
N ARG A 191 -9.82 -3.43 -11.68
CA ARG A 191 -9.00 -2.90 -12.78
C ARG A 191 -9.58 -1.62 -13.38
N ARG A 192 -10.87 -1.62 -13.72
CA ARG A 192 -11.54 -0.44 -14.28
C ARG A 192 -11.57 0.77 -13.34
N CYS A 193 -11.55 0.54 -12.04
CA CYS A 193 -11.42 1.61 -11.05
C CYS A 193 -10.03 2.27 -11.14
N LEU A 194 -8.96 1.47 -11.19
CA LEU A 194 -7.59 2.00 -11.36
C LEU A 194 -7.40 2.68 -12.73
N GLU A 195 -7.97 2.12 -13.79
CA GLU A 195 -7.97 2.77 -15.12
C GLU A 195 -8.66 4.14 -15.09
N ALA A 196 -9.75 4.27 -14.34
CA ALA A 196 -10.51 5.52 -14.23
C ALA A 196 -9.90 6.51 -13.22
N ALA A 197 -9.50 6.03 -12.02
CA ALA A 197 -9.01 6.88 -10.93
C ALA A 197 -7.51 7.13 -10.99
N GLY A 198 -6.75 6.31 -11.74
CA GLY A 198 -5.29 6.27 -11.72
C GLY A 198 -4.74 5.40 -10.58
N LEU A 199 -3.43 5.31 -10.53
CA LEU A 199 -2.69 4.57 -9.49
C LEU A 199 -2.46 5.46 -8.25
N PHE A 200 -1.70 4.98 -7.27
CA PHE A 200 -1.33 5.79 -6.10
C PHE A 200 -0.58 7.07 -6.51
N ASP A 201 -0.82 8.15 -5.80
CA ASP A 201 -0.02 9.36 -5.95
C ASP A 201 1.34 9.18 -5.27
N GLU A 202 2.40 9.15 -6.06
CA GLU A 202 3.75 8.84 -5.61
C GLU A 202 4.37 9.91 -4.68
N ARG A 203 3.75 11.10 -4.61
CA ARG A 203 4.13 12.15 -3.65
C ARG A 203 3.98 11.69 -2.20
N TYR A 204 3.09 10.73 -1.94
CA TYR A 204 2.85 10.23 -0.57
C TYR A 204 4.00 9.36 -0.07
N PHE A 205 4.68 8.61 -0.92
CA PHE A 205 5.74 7.67 -0.58
C PHE A 205 5.22 6.46 0.21
N ALA A 206 4.62 6.68 1.38
CA ALA A 206 3.90 5.72 2.21
C ALA A 206 2.97 6.47 3.18
N TYR A 207 1.89 5.82 3.58
CA TYR A 207 0.78 6.35 4.41
C TYR A 207 -0.07 7.41 3.72
N CYS A 208 -1.37 7.25 3.80
CA CYS A 208 -2.43 8.06 3.20
C CYS A 208 -2.60 7.89 1.67
N GLU A 209 -1.77 7.12 0.97
CA GLU A 209 -1.92 6.86 -0.46
C GLU A 209 -3.22 6.12 -0.79
N GLU A 210 -3.64 5.19 0.06
CA GLU A 210 -4.92 4.46 -0.09
C GLU A 210 -6.11 5.40 0.12
N ALA A 211 -6.00 6.30 1.10
CA ALA A 211 -7.02 7.29 1.40
C ALA A 211 -7.19 8.31 0.27
N GLU A 212 -6.08 8.76 -0.31
CA GLU A 212 -6.06 9.65 -1.46
C GLU A 212 -6.65 8.98 -2.71
N LEU A 213 -6.25 7.74 -3.01
CA LEU A 213 -6.81 6.97 -4.11
C LEU A 213 -8.32 6.73 -3.93
N ALA A 214 -8.76 6.46 -2.70
CA ALA A 214 -10.17 6.29 -2.38
C ALA A 214 -11.00 7.55 -2.66
N LEU A 215 -10.47 8.75 -2.37
CA LEU A 215 -11.13 10.01 -2.73
C LEU A 215 -11.32 10.13 -4.24
N ARG A 216 -10.25 9.90 -5.03
CA ARG A 216 -10.35 9.92 -6.51
C ARG A 216 -11.30 8.86 -7.07
N ALA A 217 -11.32 7.67 -6.50
CA ALA A 217 -12.23 6.60 -6.90
C ALA A 217 -13.71 7.00 -6.62
N ARG A 218 -13.98 7.53 -5.42
CA ARG A 218 -15.33 7.98 -5.04
C ARG A 218 -15.83 9.14 -5.90
N ASP A 219 -14.98 10.09 -6.25
CA ASP A 219 -15.32 11.19 -7.18
C ASP A 219 -15.75 10.68 -8.56
N ARG A 220 -15.37 9.45 -8.92
CA ARG A 220 -15.76 8.75 -10.15
C ARG A 220 -16.94 7.77 -9.96
N GLY A 221 -17.56 7.80 -8.80
CA GLY A 221 -18.75 6.99 -8.49
C GLY A 221 -18.46 5.56 -8.05
N TRP A 222 -17.20 5.21 -7.75
CA TRP A 222 -16.84 3.90 -7.19
C TRP A 222 -17.13 3.84 -5.69
N GLU A 223 -17.53 2.66 -5.23
CA GLU A 223 -17.72 2.34 -3.83
C GLU A 223 -16.40 1.85 -3.23
N VAL A 224 -16.19 2.19 -1.96
CA VAL A 224 -15.01 1.81 -1.18
C VAL A 224 -15.49 1.17 0.11
N GLY A 225 -14.87 0.05 0.53
CA GLY A 225 -15.28 -0.64 1.75
C GLY A 225 -14.23 -1.55 2.36
N VAL A 226 -14.59 -2.10 3.51
CA VAL A 226 -13.90 -3.20 4.18
C VAL A 226 -14.81 -4.42 4.10
N VAL A 227 -14.23 -5.60 3.88
CA VAL A 227 -14.98 -6.86 3.93
C VAL A 227 -14.73 -7.54 5.26
N ARG A 228 -15.71 -7.44 6.15
CA ARG A 228 -15.67 -8.06 7.48
C ARG A 228 -15.66 -9.58 7.38
N GLY A 229 -14.84 -10.22 8.22
CA GLY A 229 -14.62 -11.66 8.19
C GLY A 229 -13.70 -12.16 7.08
N ALA A 230 -13.22 -11.29 6.17
CA ALA A 230 -12.07 -11.55 5.31
C ALA A 230 -10.81 -11.12 6.06
N GLU A 231 -10.36 -11.92 7.02
CA GLU A 231 -9.32 -11.49 7.96
C GLU A 231 -7.91 -11.53 7.38
N VAL A 232 -7.14 -10.47 7.63
CA VAL A 232 -5.70 -10.39 7.38
C VAL A 232 -5.00 -9.81 8.61
N ARG A 233 -3.89 -10.39 9.02
CA ARG A 233 -3.07 -9.89 10.12
C ARG A 233 -1.78 -9.27 9.60
N ASN A 234 -1.22 -8.34 10.37
CA ASN A 234 0.11 -7.80 10.13
C ASN A 234 0.90 -7.92 11.43
N GLN A 235 2.04 -8.63 11.40
CA GLN A 235 2.82 -8.90 12.60
C GLN A 235 3.79 -7.77 12.97
N ASP A 236 4.19 -6.94 12.00
CA ASP A 236 5.24 -5.95 12.20
C ASP A 236 4.84 -4.56 11.70
N VAL A 237 5.00 -3.56 12.56
CA VAL A 237 5.00 -2.16 12.11
C VAL A 237 6.39 -1.88 11.51
N GLY A 238 6.49 -1.93 10.18
CA GLY A 238 7.76 -1.94 9.45
C GLY A 238 8.57 -0.64 9.47
N SER A 239 8.09 0.46 10.08
CA SER A 239 8.75 1.77 10.07
C SER A 239 9.04 2.29 11.47
N ASN A 240 10.12 3.07 11.63
CA ASN A 240 10.38 3.72 12.91
C ASN A 240 9.33 4.82 13.20
N ALA A 241 9.08 5.10 14.49
CA ALA A 241 8.04 6.03 14.94
C ALA A 241 8.19 7.44 14.33
N ASP A 242 9.42 7.96 14.19
CA ASP A 242 9.67 9.28 13.60
C ASP A 242 9.24 9.34 12.13
N VAL A 243 9.53 8.29 11.35
CA VAL A 243 9.12 8.21 9.94
C VAL A 243 7.61 8.12 9.81
N VAL A 244 6.96 7.31 10.66
CA VAL A 244 5.49 7.17 10.67
C VAL A 244 4.82 8.51 10.97
N ASP A 245 5.19 9.16 12.07
CA ASP A 245 4.58 10.44 12.50
C ASP A 245 4.83 11.55 11.47
N TYR A 246 6.04 11.60 10.88
CA TYR A 246 6.37 12.54 9.81
C TYR A 246 5.50 12.34 8.57
N LEU A 247 5.44 11.12 8.05
CA LEU A 247 4.72 10.84 6.81
C LEU A 247 3.21 11.00 7.01
N GLN A 248 2.65 10.46 8.08
CA GLN A 248 1.21 10.59 8.37
C GLN A 248 0.78 12.05 8.47
N LEU A 249 1.53 12.90 9.20
CA LEU A 249 1.16 14.30 9.33
C LEU A 249 1.33 15.08 8.02
N ARG A 250 2.49 14.94 7.34
CA ARG A 250 2.77 15.64 6.08
C ARG A 250 1.75 15.27 5.00
N ASN A 251 1.47 13.98 4.89
CA ASN A 251 0.58 13.43 3.86
C ASN A 251 -0.89 13.77 4.15
N THR A 252 -1.32 13.76 5.42
CA THR A 252 -2.65 14.25 5.79
C THR A 252 -2.84 15.71 5.40
N LEU A 253 -1.83 16.57 5.66
CA LEU A 253 -1.89 17.98 5.25
C LEU A 253 -1.97 18.13 3.71
N LEU A 254 -1.26 17.29 2.96
CA LEU A 254 -1.34 17.26 1.49
C LEU A 254 -2.74 16.85 1.04
N MET A 255 -3.26 15.72 1.54
CA MET A 255 -4.55 15.17 1.17
C MET A 255 -5.70 16.16 1.47
N VAL A 256 -5.73 16.75 2.67
CA VAL A 256 -6.74 17.76 3.02
C VAL A 256 -6.65 18.97 2.10
N ARG A 257 -5.45 19.42 1.75
CA ARG A 257 -5.26 20.54 0.84
C ARG A 257 -5.78 20.28 -0.57
N GLU A 258 -5.48 19.10 -1.12
CA GLU A 258 -5.81 18.75 -2.51
C GLU A 258 -7.32 18.42 -2.67
N HIS A 259 -7.93 17.75 -1.69
CA HIS A 259 -9.30 17.26 -1.79
C HIS A 259 -10.35 18.07 -1.01
N SER A 260 -9.95 18.80 0.05
CA SER A 260 -10.87 19.63 0.85
C SER A 260 -10.61 21.12 0.68
N GLY A 261 -9.50 21.50 0.01
CA GLY A 261 -9.17 22.87 -0.31
C GLY A 261 -8.33 23.60 0.77
N ARG A 262 -7.84 24.79 0.40
CA ARG A 262 -6.86 25.55 1.19
C ARG A 262 -7.40 26.00 2.56
N TYR A 263 -8.68 26.27 2.67
CA TYR A 263 -9.32 26.64 3.94
C TYR A 263 -9.23 25.51 4.97
N HIS A 264 -9.63 24.30 4.59
CA HIS A 264 -9.55 23.13 5.46
C HIS A 264 -8.10 22.76 5.81
N ALA A 265 -7.19 22.90 4.83
CA ALA A 265 -5.76 22.68 5.06
C ALA A 265 -5.17 23.67 6.08
N ALA A 266 -5.59 24.94 6.05
CA ALA A 266 -5.15 25.93 7.03
C ALA A 266 -5.66 25.57 8.46
N ILE A 267 -6.91 25.17 8.59
CA ILE A 267 -7.46 24.67 9.86
C ILE A 267 -6.70 23.43 10.33
N ARG A 268 -6.47 22.44 9.43
CA ARG A 268 -5.70 21.25 9.77
C ARG A 268 -4.28 21.57 10.22
N LEU A 269 -3.65 22.57 9.61
CA LEU A 269 -2.32 23.04 10.03
C LEU A 269 -2.35 23.63 11.43
N VAL A 270 -3.35 24.49 11.76
CA VAL A 270 -3.53 25.02 13.12
C VAL A 270 -3.75 23.92 14.14
N ILE A 271 -4.58 22.92 13.80
CA ILE A 271 -4.79 21.73 14.64
C ILE A 271 -3.45 20.98 14.84
N ALA A 272 -2.65 20.80 13.81
CA ALA A 272 -1.36 20.11 13.90
C ALA A 272 -0.37 20.83 14.83
N VAL A 273 -0.30 22.17 14.73
CA VAL A 273 0.52 22.99 15.62
C VAL A 273 0.00 22.92 17.08
N GLY A 274 -1.30 23.00 17.27
CA GLY A 274 -1.91 22.82 18.60
C GLY A 274 -1.62 21.44 19.21
N GLN A 275 -1.78 20.37 18.43
CA GLN A 275 -1.45 19.00 18.85
C GLN A 275 0.04 18.84 19.20
N LEU A 276 0.93 19.49 18.44
CA LEU A 276 2.35 19.52 18.77
C LEU A 276 2.59 20.20 20.12
N GLY A 277 2.03 21.41 20.35
CA GLY A 277 2.17 22.14 21.61
C GLY A 277 1.62 21.37 22.80
N ILE A 278 0.40 20.82 22.68
CA ILE A 278 -0.23 20.00 23.72
C ILE A 278 0.62 18.76 24.03
N GLY A 279 1.09 18.05 23.00
CA GLY A 279 1.94 16.86 23.17
C GLY A 279 3.31 17.17 23.82
N MET A 280 3.83 18.38 23.68
CA MET A 280 5.06 18.79 24.37
C MET A 280 4.83 18.95 25.88
N VAL A 281 3.66 19.44 26.29
CA VAL A 281 3.33 19.74 27.71
C VAL A 281 2.63 18.57 28.41
N VAL A 282 1.76 17.82 27.68
CA VAL A 282 0.91 16.77 28.26
C VAL A 282 1.26 15.42 27.64
N PRO A 283 2.16 14.61 28.27
CA PRO A 283 2.57 13.30 27.72
C PRO A 283 1.42 12.34 27.43
N GLY A 284 0.37 12.32 28.24
CA GLY A 284 -0.80 11.45 28.06
C GLY A 284 -1.67 11.79 26.81
N ARG A 285 -1.38 12.86 26.10
CA ARG A 285 -2.04 13.22 24.83
C ARG A 285 -1.22 12.87 23.60
N ARG A 286 -0.10 12.18 23.77
CA ARG A 286 0.77 11.73 22.67
C ARG A 286 0.21 10.45 22.06
N GLY A 287 0.12 10.42 20.73
CA GLY A 287 -0.16 9.18 19.99
C GLY A 287 1.06 8.22 20.05
N PRO A 288 0.89 6.96 19.59
CA PRO A 288 1.93 5.92 19.70
C PRO A 288 3.23 6.25 18.95
N TYR A 289 3.15 7.04 17.89
CA TYR A 289 4.30 7.42 17.04
C TYR A 289 4.74 8.87 17.26
N TRP A 290 4.24 9.56 18.31
CA TRP A 290 4.45 10.99 18.49
C TRP A 290 5.92 11.37 18.61
N SER A 291 6.39 12.23 17.70
CA SER A 291 7.74 12.77 17.66
C SER A 291 7.72 14.27 17.34
N PRO A 292 8.15 15.17 18.25
CA PRO A 292 8.12 16.61 18.01
C PRO A 292 9.01 17.03 16.84
N ARG A 293 10.16 16.35 16.66
CA ARG A 293 11.08 16.62 15.54
C ARG A 293 10.45 16.25 14.20
N ALA A 294 9.81 15.10 14.14
CA ALA A 294 9.12 14.60 12.96
C ALA A 294 7.96 15.52 12.57
N ARG A 295 7.13 15.96 13.54
CA ARG A 295 6.00 16.87 13.33
C ARG A 295 6.43 18.25 12.85
N LEU A 296 7.45 18.86 13.48
CA LEU A 296 8.00 20.13 13.04
C LEU A 296 8.52 20.03 11.60
N ARG A 297 9.23 18.93 11.28
CA ARG A 297 9.73 18.69 9.92
C ARG A 297 8.59 18.48 8.92
N ALA A 298 7.56 17.71 9.27
CA ALA A 298 6.39 17.48 8.42
C ALA A 298 5.67 18.79 8.06
N ILE A 299 5.43 19.66 9.05
CA ILE A 299 4.84 20.99 8.85
C ILE A 299 5.72 21.84 7.93
N ALA A 300 7.03 21.90 8.21
CA ALA A 300 7.97 22.69 7.43
C ALA A 300 8.07 22.22 5.98
N ASP A 301 8.06 20.91 5.73
CA ASP A 301 8.14 20.36 4.37
C ASP A 301 6.79 20.52 3.63
N HIS A 302 5.65 20.39 4.31
CA HIS A 302 4.35 20.71 3.72
C HIS A 302 4.28 22.17 3.26
N LEU A 303 4.68 23.12 4.11
CA LEU A 303 4.70 24.56 3.77
C LEU A 303 5.66 24.89 2.61
N ARG A 304 6.72 24.08 2.43
CA ARG A 304 7.68 24.22 1.32
C ARG A 304 7.34 23.34 0.11
N HIS A 305 6.18 22.67 0.12
CA HIS A 305 5.74 21.74 -0.93
C HIS A 305 6.75 20.60 -1.22
N ARG A 306 7.43 20.11 -0.18
CA ARG A 306 8.38 19.01 -0.28
C ARG A 306 7.68 17.71 0.11
N TYR A 307 7.49 16.83 -0.88
CA TYR A 307 6.85 15.54 -0.74
C TYR A 307 7.78 14.42 -1.23
N GLY A 308 7.32 13.16 -1.17
CA GLY A 308 8.12 11.99 -1.51
C GLY A 308 8.86 11.41 -0.30
N PRO A 309 10.09 10.91 -0.46
CA PRO A 309 10.83 10.20 0.60
C PRO A 309 11.01 11.04 1.86
N PRO A 310 10.98 10.41 3.06
CA PRO A 310 11.32 11.08 4.30
C PRO A 310 12.79 11.48 4.32
N PRO A 311 13.16 12.59 5.02
CA PRO A 311 14.54 12.98 5.16
C PRO A 311 15.41 11.91 5.84
N ASP A 312 16.65 11.72 5.37
CA ASP A 312 17.58 10.70 5.86
C ASP A 312 17.80 10.70 7.37
N HIS A 313 17.83 11.89 7.99
CA HIS A 313 18.06 12.00 9.43
C HIS A 313 16.92 11.40 10.27
N LEU A 314 15.67 11.33 9.74
CA LEU A 314 14.56 10.65 10.40
C LEU A 314 14.65 9.11 10.22
N VAL A 315 15.25 8.67 9.13
CA VAL A 315 15.40 7.23 8.83
C VAL A 315 16.52 6.60 9.67
N ARG A 316 17.55 7.38 10.01
CA ARG A 316 18.78 6.86 10.69
C ARG A 316 18.66 6.74 12.20
N THR A 317 17.64 7.26 12.85
CA THR A 317 17.46 7.24 14.31
C THR A 317 17.22 5.84 14.91
N CYS A 318 17.18 4.78 14.10
CA CYS A 318 16.95 3.39 14.52
C CYS A 318 18.24 2.55 14.58
N ARG A 319 19.39 3.12 15.00
CA ARG A 319 20.63 2.39 15.28
C ARG A 319 21.09 2.68 16.71
N THR A 320 20.35 2.18 17.68
CA THR A 320 20.90 1.89 19.05
C THR A 320 20.15 0.68 19.60
#